data_11c771ed10cfb0056e926c56797332f4
#
_entry.id   11c771ed10cfb0056e926c56797332f4
#
_cell.length_a   1.000
_cell.length_b   1.000
_cell.length_c   1.000
_cell.angle_alpha   90.00
_cell.angle_beta   90.00
_cell.angle_gamma   90.00
#
_symmetry.space_group_name_H-M   'P 1'
#
loop_
_entity.id
_entity.type
_entity.pdbx_description
1 polymer ?
#
loop_
_entity_poly.entity_id
_entity_poly.type
_entity_poly.pdbx_seq_one_letter_code
_entity_poly.pdbx_strand_id
1 'polypeptide(L)'
;IIQDLLEDQSSSVSDREKNLMFKILESLVKELEASVRSDVAKLLAHRGDVPQSIITHLANDEFSVASPILTHSELLREVDLIQIIKDRTVEYQLAITLRREISEGVSEALVATGHEDVIVSLLENRDAQLSESTMEYLVEESKRVDTFQEPLVRRHDLPNNLAGKLYGWVSAALREEIVSKYDLPQEIIDDLRTKLTAANSRDVKEESETLPQATLDLVEQLKAKDMVNVDVLLAALEQGEVSLVLGVFVEMTGLKVRFAKDIIFDGNGEEIAVACRAINLTELQFLTLFKKTRKRIASNRTDMTSDHINKILAFFRTMTPEAAQNAMKNWRTL
;
A
#
# COMPACT_ATOMS: atom_id res chain seq x y z
N ILE A 1 -11.30 -2.69 -42.52
CA ILE A 1 -12.44 -3.62 -42.79
C ILE A 1 -13.17 -4.00 -41.52
N ILE A 2 -12.51 -4.52 -40.46
CA ILE A 2 -13.19 -4.84 -39.18
C ILE A 2 -13.69 -3.57 -38.51
N GLN A 3 -12.91 -2.52 -38.51
CA GLN A 3 -13.27 -1.19 -37.97
C GLN A 3 -14.45 -0.59 -38.74
N ASP A 4 -14.43 -0.62 -40.09
CA ASP A 4 -15.51 -0.12 -40.94
C ASP A 4 -16.82 -0.89 -40.73
N LEU A 5 -16.73 -2.23 -40.47
CA LEU A 5 -17.89 -3.07 -40.15
C LEU A 5 -18.52 -2.79 -38.78
N LEU A 6 -17.70 -2.29 -37.83
CA LEU A 6 -18.15 -1.98 -36.48
C LEU A 6 -18.58 -0.49 -36.32
N GLU A 7 -18.04 0.44 -37.12
CA GLU A 7 -18.34 1.88 -37.05
C GLU A 7 -19.59 2.28 -37.82
N ASP A 8 -20.08 1.47 -38.78
CA ASP A 8 -21.24 1.79 -39.61
C ASP A 8 -22.56 1.58 -38.85
N GLN A 9 -22.84 2.51 -37.91
CA GLN A 9 -24.11 2.56 -37.15
C GLN A 9 -25.27 3.18 -37.95
N SER A 10 -25.05 3.66 -39.19
CA SER A 10 -26.00 4.43 -39.94
C SER A 10 -26.87 3.64 -40.89
N SER A 11 -26.58 2.38 -41.15
CA SER A 11 -27.40 1.52 -42.00
C SER A 11 -28.21 0.51 -41.17
N SER A 12 -29.43 0.29 -41.57
CA SER A 12 -30.40 -0.65 -40.99
C SER A 12 -29.95 -2.12 -41.15
N VAL A 13 -28.87 -2.47 -40.47
CA VAL A 13 -28.39 -3.86 -40.42
C VAL A 13 -29.41 -4.68 -39.61
N SER A 14 -30.01 -5.70 -40.23
CA SER A 14 -30.97 -6.56 -39.58
C SER A 14 -30.29 -7.40 -38.48
N ASP A 15 -31.03 -7.82 -37.45
CA ASP A 15 -30.53 -8.68 -36.38
C ASP A 15 -29.88 -9.98 -36.91
N ARG A 16 -30.33 -10.45 -38.06
CA ARG A 16 -29.78 -11.64 -38.73
C ARG A 16 -28.38 -11.35 -39.31
N GLU A 17 -28.18 -10.18 -39.87
CA GLU A 17 -26.88 -9.75 -40.41
C GLU A 17 -25.88 -9.50 -39.28
N LYS A 18 -26.32 -8.87 -38.19
CA LYS A 18 -25.50 -8.68 -36.97
C LYS A 18 -25.04 -10.03 -36.39
N ASN A 19 -25.97 -10.97 -36.25
CA ASN A 19 -25.65 -12.32 -35.77
C ASN A 19 -24.65 -13.06 -36.67
N LEU A 20 -24.76 -12.88 -38.00
CA LEU A 20 -23.80 -13.48 -38.95
C LEU A 20 -22.43 -12.82 -38.82
N MET A 21 -22.39 -11.49 -38.71
CA MET A 21 -21.17 -10.72 -38.50
C MET A 21 -20.42 -11.17 -37.24
N PHE A 22 -21.14 -11.31 -36.10
CA PHE A 22 -20.52 -11.77 -34.86
C PHE A 22 -20.05 -13.22 -34.91
N LYS A 23 -20.72 -14.11 -35.64
CA LYS A 23 -20.24 -15.47 -35.86
C LYS A 23 -18.93 -15.51 -36.67
N ILE A 24 -18.84 -14.65 -37.69
CA ILE A 24 -17.59 -14.52 -38.47
C ILE A 24 -16.50 -13.94 -37.59
N LEU A 25 -16.79 -12.91 -36.81
CA LEU A 25 -15.83 -12.28 -35.89
C LEU A 25 -15.33 -13.27 -34.84
N GLU A 26 -16.19 -14.10 -34.26
CA GLU A 26 -15.82 -15.13 -33.27
C GLU A 26 -14.85 -16.17 -33.85
N SER A 27 -15.03 -16.55 -35.13
CA SER A 27 -14.10 -17.42 -35.82
C SER A 27 -12.77 -16.74 -36.09
N LEU A 28 -12.79 -15.51 -36.55
CA LEU A 28 -11.59 -14.77 -36.94
C LEU A 28 -10.74 -14.33 -35.76
N VAL A 29 -11.34 -13.91 -34.64
CA VAL A 29 -10.62 -13.44 -33.44
C VAL A 29 -9.60 -14.45 -32.95
N LYS A 30 -9.88 -15.74 -33.07
CA LYS A 30 -8.98 -16.82 -32.64
C LYS A 30 -7.73 -16.96 -33.50
N GLU A 31 -7.78 -16.47 -34.75
CA GLU A 31 -6.69 -16.58 -35.72
C GLU A 31 -5.87 -15.29 -35.87
N LEU A 32 -6.34 -14.17 -35.25
CA LEU A 32 -5.69 -12.87 -35.33
C LEU A 32 -4.45 -12.80 -34.42
N GLU A 33 -3.49 -11.98 -34.83
CA GLU A 33 -2.38 -11.62 -33.95
C GLU A 33 -2.88 -10.81 -32.75
N ALA A 34 -2.15 -10.88 -31.62
CA ALA A 34 -2.51 -10.24 -30.36
C ALA A 34 -2.77 -8.72 -30.50
N SER A 35 -1.96 -8.02 -31.29
CA SER A 35 -2.12 -6.59 -31.56
C SER A 35 -3.48 -6.26 -32.16
N VAL A 36 -3.90 -7.07 -33.15
CA VAL A 36 -5.20 -6.90 -33.83
C VAL A 36 -6.34 -7.28 -32.88
N ARG A 37 -6.19 -8.35 -32.09
CA ARG A 37 -7.18 -8.72 -31.06
C ARG A 37 -7.35 -7.61 -30.02
N SER A 38 -6.26 -6.94 -29.61
CA SER A 38 -6.30 -5.82 -28.69
C SER A 38 -7.11 -4.63 -29.27
N ASP A 39 -6.92 -4.31 -30.54
CA ASP A 39 -7.68 -3.24 -31.18
C ASP A 39 -9.18 -3.61 -31.32
N VAL A 40 -9.47 -4.87 -31.66
CA VAL A 40 -10.85 -5.37 -31.65
C VAL A 40 -11.45 -5.31 -30.23
N ALA A 41 -10.71 -5.70 -29.20
CA ALA A 41 -11.16 -5.64 -27.83
C ALA A 41 -11.52 -4.20 -27.39
N LYS A 42 -10.69 -3.21 -27.74
CA LYS A 42 -10.97 -1.78 -27.48
C LYS A 42 -12.29 -1.32 -28.12
N LEU A 43 -12.55 -1.73 -29.36
CA LEU A 43 -13.77 -1.39 -30.07
C LEU A 43 -15.00 -2.06 -29.46
N LEU A 44 -14.88 -3.30 -29.00
CA LEU A 44 -15.99 -4.08 -28.44
C LEU A 44 -16.26 -3.77 -26.97
N ALA A 45 -15.29 -3.25 -26.23
CA ALA A 45 -15.37 -3.01 -24.78
C ALA A 45 -16.57 -2.13 -24.37
N HIS A 46 -16.97 -1.20 -25.20
CA HIS A 46 -18.05 -0.24 -24.94
C HIS A 46 -19.38 -0.58 -25.64
N ARG A 47 -19.46 -1.76 -26.26
CA ARG A 47 -20.66 -2.17 -26.99
C ARG A 47 -21.51 -3.12 -26.15
N GLY A 48 -22.84 -2.84 -26.09
CA GLY A 48 -23.82 -3.68 -25.38
C GLY A 48 -24.47 -4.76 -26.25
N ASP A 49 -24.16 -4.83 -27.54
CA ASP A 49 -24.79 -5.75 -28.49
C ASP A 49 -23.90 -6.94 -28.89
N VAL A 50 -22.73 -7.10 -28.25
CA VAL A 50 -21.77 -8.15 -28.56
C VAL A 50 -22.16 -9.46 -27.86
N PRO A 51 -22.05 -10.62 -28.56
CA PRO A 51 -22.29 -11.92 -27.93
C PRO A 51 -21.36 -12.17 -26.74
N GLN A 52 -21.93 -12.73 -25.66
CA GLN A 52 -21.22 -13.09 -24.43
C GLN A 52 -19.95 -13.93 -24.71
N SER A 53 -20.03 -14.88 -25.67
CA SER A 53 -18.93 -15.78 -26.03
C SER A 53 -17.67 -15.01 -26.47
N ILE A 54 -17.83 -13.95 -27.25
CA ILE A 54 -16.73 -13.12 -27.74
C ILE A 54 -16.11 -12.33 -26.57
N ILE A 55 -16.94 -11.70 -25.76
CA ILE A 55 -16.50 -10.93 -24.60
C ILE A 55 -15.75 -11.79 -23.60
N THR A 56 -16.31 -12.96 -23.26
CA THR A 56 -15.64 -13.90 -22.34
C THR A 56 -14.33 -14.46 -22.93
N HIS A 57 -14.28 -14.68 -24.23
CA HIS A 57 -13.04 -15.13 -24.90
C HIS A 57 -11.95 -14.04 -24.79
N LEU A 58 -12.25 -12.80 -25.16
CA LEU A 58 -11.31 -11.68 -25.09
C LEU A 58 -10.89 -11.34 -23.64
N ALA A 59 -11.80 -11.44 -22.68
CA ALA A 59 -11.50 -11.22 -21.26
C ALA A 59 -10.52 -12.29 -20.69
N ASN A 60 -10.45 -13.44 -21.30
CA ASN A 60 -9.54 -14.53 -20.93
C ASN A 60 -8.28 -14.63 -21.80
N ASP A 61 -8.07 -13.72 -22.72
CA ASP A 61 -6.90 -13.62 -23.56
C ASP A 61 -5.68 -13.07 -22.79
N GLU A 62 -4.55 -12.86 -23.44
CA GLU A 62 -3.42 -12.15 -22.82
C GLU A 62 -3.80 -10.75 -22.36
N PHE A 63 -3.11 -10.23 -21.36
CA PHE A 63 -3.51 -9.00 -20.65
C PHE A 63 -3.70 -7.79 -21.58
N SER A 64 -2.87 -7.62 -22.61
CA SER A 64 -2.97 -6.55 -23.60
C SER A 64 -4.31 -6.53 -24.37
N VAL A 65 -4.92 -7.71 -24.53
CA VAL A 65 -6.23 -7.91 -25.18
C VAL A 65 -7.35 -7.83 -24.14
N ALA A 66 -7.17 -8.47 -23.00
CA ALA A 66 -8.18 -8.57 -21.96
C ALA A 66 -8.47 -7.24 -21.23
N SER A 67 -7.45 -6.41 -21.02
CA SER A 67 -7.53 -5.18 -20.22
C SER A 67 -8.70 -4.26 -20.60
N PRO A 68 -8.92 -3.84 -21.85
CA PRO A 68 -10.05 -2.98 -22.21
C PRO A 68 -11.42 -3.63 -21.94
N ILE A 69 -11.54 -4.94 -22.13
CA ILE A 69 -12.77 -5.68 -21.83
C ILE A 69 -13.01 -5.75 -20.32
N LEU A 70 -11.99 -6.09 -19.54
CA LEU A 70 -12.06 -6.17 -18.09
C LEU A 70 -12.45 -4.83 -17.46
N THR A 71 -11.92 -3.74 -17.99
CA THR A 71 -12.16 -2.40 -17.43
C THR A 71 -13.52 -1.83 -17.84
N HIS A 72 -13.97 -2.05 -19.09
CA HIS A 72 -15.08 -1.26 -19.65
C HIS A 72 -16.32 -2.06 -20.03
N SER A 73 -16.20 -3.39 -20.29
CA SER A 73 -17.35 -4.13 -20.80
C SER A 73 -18.40 -4.40 -19.72
N GLU A 74 -19.61 -3.91 -19.92
CA GLU A 74 -20.78 -4.18 -19.06
C GLU A 74 -21.37 -5.59 -19.28
N LEU A 75 -20.92 -6.28 -20.33
CA LEU A 75 -21.41 -7.61 -20.66
C LEU A 75 -20.77 -8.75 -19.87
N LEU A 76 -19.66 -8.47 -19.14
CA LEU A 76 -19.07 -9.45 -18.24
C LEU A 76 -19.94 -9.65 -17.01
N ARG A 77 -20.34 -10.90 -16.77
CA ARG A 77 -21.11 -11.27 -15.60
C ARG A 77 -20.22 -11.35 -14.36
N GLU A 78 -20.82 -11.19 -13.21
CA GLU A 78 -20.13 -11.31 -11.92
C GLU A 78 -19.36 -12.63 -11.79
N VAL A 79 -19.96 -13.76 -12.19
CA VAL A 79 -19.32 -15.08 -12.16
C VAL A 79 -18.08 -15.17 -13.05
N ASP A 80 -18.10 -14.51 -14.21
CA ASP A 80 -16.96 -14.46 -15.13
C ASP A 80 -15.82 -13.64 -14.52
N LEU A 81 -16.12 -12.48 -13.90
CA LEU A 81 -15.15 -11.62 -13.20
C LEU A 81 -14.52 -12.35 -12.00
N ILE A 82 -15.34 -13.00 -11.15
CA ILE A 82 -14.85 -13.76 -10.00
C ILE A 82 -13.93 -14.90 -10.44
N GLN A 83 -14.25 -15.59 -11.55
CA GLN A 83 -13.38 -16.65 -12.07
C GLN A 83 -12.05 -16.09 -12.54
N ILE A 84 -12.05 -14.96 -13.26
CA ILE A 84 -10.82 -14.29 -13.71
C ILE A 84 -9.97 -13.83 -12.52
N ILE A 85 -10.58 -13.27 -11.48
CA ILE A 85 -9.88 -12.85 -10.24
C ILE A 85 -9.14 -14.03 -9.61
N LYS A 86 -9.73 -15.23 -9.62
CA LYS A 86 -9.14 -16.43 -9.02
C LYS A 86 -8.03 -17.04 -9.87
N ASP A 87 -8.18 -16.99 -11.19
CA ASP A 87 -7.33 -17.76 -12.12
C ASP A 87 -6.21 -16.94 -12.74
N ARG A 88 -6.28 -15.60 -12.69
CA ARG A 88 -5.37 -14.72 -13.40
C ARG A 88 -4.46 -13.93 -12.46
N THR A 89 -3.43 -13.31 -13.04
CA THR A 89 -2.42 -12.50 -12.34
C THR A 89 -3.00 -11.20 -11.78
N VAL A 90 -2.24 -10.54 -10.91
CA VAL A 90 -2.59 -9.26 -10.27
C VAL A 90 -2.96 -8.17 -11.27
N GLU A 91 -2.36 -8.17 -12.47
CA GLU A 91 -2.66 -7.19 -13.53
C GLU A 91 -4.13 -7.25 -13.97
N TYR A 92 -4.71 -8.46 -14.09
CA TYR A 92 -6.13 -8.65 -14.39
C TYR A 92 -7.03 -8.18 -13.25
N GLN A 93 -6.63 -8.45 -12.02
CA GLN A 93 -7.34 -8.00 -10.82
C GLN A 93 -7.36 -6.47 -10.75
N LEU A 94 -6.22 -5.81 -11.00
CA LEU A 94 -6.12 -4.35 -11.08
C LEU A 94 -6.98 -3.76 -12.21
N ALA A 95 -7.05 -4.40 -13.38
CA ALA A 95 -7.94 -3.95 -14.45
C ALA A 95 -9.43 -4.01 -14.02
N ILE A 96 -9.81 -5.03 -13.26
CA ILE A 96 -11.18 -5.17 -12.74
C ILE A 96 -11.50 -4.09 -11.70
N THR A 97 -10.53 -3.67 -10.85
CA THR A 97 -10.76 -2.60 -9.86
C THR A 97 -11.04 -1.24 -10.50
N LEU A 98 -10.69 -1.03 -11.76
CA LEU A 98 -10.95 0.21 -12.50
C LEU A 98 -12.33 0.28 -13.15
N ARG A 99 -13.17 -0.75 -12.99
CA ARG A 99 -14.54 -0.77 -13.53
C ARG A 99 -15.39 0.30 -12.88
N ARG A 100 -16.31 0.86 -13.68
CA ARG A 100 -17.29 1.85 -13.20
C ARG A 100 -18.26 1.28 -12.16
N GLU A 101 -18.63 0.02 -12.31
CA GLU A 101 -19.50 -0.68 -11.37
C GLU A 101 -18.88 -2.01 -10.99
N ILE A 102 -18.73 -2.22 -9.68
CA ILE A 102 -18.20 -3.47 -9.09
C ILE A 102 -19.20 -3.89 -8.02
N SER A 103 -19.77 -5.09 -8.16
CA SER A 103 -20.71 -5.64 -7.18
C SER A 103 -20.01 -6.06 -5.89
N GLU A 104 -20.75 -6.21 -4.81
CA GLU A 104 -20.21 -6.70 -3.53
C GLU A 104 -19.49 -8.05 -3.66
N GLY A 105 -20.03 -8.99 -4.46
CA GLY A 105 -19.42 -10.30 -4.66
C GLY A 105 -18.07 -10.23 -5.39
N VAL A 106 -17.93 -9.32 -6.37
CA VAL A 106 -16.64 -9.08 -7.05
C VAL A 106 -15.66 -8.40 -6.10
N SER A 107 -16.12 -7.44 -5.29
CA SER A 107 -15.30 -6.77 -4.28
C SER A 107 -14.77 -7.75 -3.22
N GLU A 108 -15.62 -8.66 -2.72
CA GLU A 108 -15.21 -9.73 -1.81
C GLU A 108 -14.13 -10.63 -2.43
N ALA A 109 -14.32 -11.01 -3.70
CA ALA A 109 -13.34 -11.84 -4.41
C ALA A 109 -11.99 -11.13 -4.58
N LEU A 110 -11.99 -9.81 -4.86
CA LEU A 110 -10.76 -9.01 -4.95
C LEU A 110 -10.07 -8.90 -3.58
N VAL A 111 -10.82 -8.62 -2.51
CA VAL A 111 -10.28 -8.55 -1.14
C VAL A 111 -9.71 -9.89 -0.69
N ALA A 112 -10.38 -11.00 -1.03
CA ALA A 112 -9.93 -12.35 -0.69
C ALA A 112 -8.59 -12.74 -1.34
N THR A 113 -8.13 -12.03 -2.37
CA THR A 113 -6.80 -12.26 -2.96
C THR A 113 -5.66 -11.89 -2.02
N GLY A 114 -5.89 -10.96 -1.08
CA GLY A 114 -4.89 -10.45 -0.15
C GLY A 114 -3.81 -9.55 -0.79
N HIS A 115 -3.93 -9.20 -2.06
CA HIS A 115 -2.98 -8.31 -2.73
C HIS A 115 -3.24 -6.85 -2.34
N GLU A 116 -2.28 -6.24 -1.64
CA GLU A 116 -2.39 -4.87 -1.11
C GLU A 116 -2.73 -3.85 -2.19
N ASP A 117 -2.00 -3.86 -3.32
CA ASP A 117 -2.21 -2.92 -4.43
C ASP A 117 -3.62 -3.03 -5.03
N VAL A 118 -4.15 -4.26 -5.12
CA VAL A 118 -5.52 -4.53 -5.62
C VAL A 118 -6.56 -3.98 -4.66
N ILE A 119 -6.36 -4.19 -3.35
CA ILE A 119 -7.28 -3.71 -2.31
C ILE A 119 -7.26 -2.18 -2.25
N VAL A 120 -6.09 -1.54 -2.33
CA VAL A 120 -5.96 -0.08 -2.38
C VAL A 120 -6.70 0.48 -3.61
N SER A 121 -6.45 -0.08 -4.80
CA SER A 121 -7.13 0.33 -6.03
C SER A 121 -8.66 0.14 -5.96
N LEU A 122 -9.13 -0.94 -5.33
CA LEU A 122 -10.56 -1.17 -5.07
C LEU A 122 -11.14 -0.11 -4.13
N LEU A 123 -10.43 0.21 -3.03
CA LEU A 123 -10.86 1.22 -2.05
C LEU A 123 -10.92 2.63 -2.65
N GLU A 124 -10.02 2.97 -3.58
CA GLU A 124 -10.01 4.24 -4.30
C GLU A 124 -11.16 4.35 -5.32
N ASN A 125 -11.68 3.21 -5.78
CA ASN A 125 -12.85 3.20 -6.66
C ASN A 125 -14.13 3.50 -5.85
N ARG A 126 -14.68 4.71 -6.04
CA ARG A 126 -15.85 5.19 -5.31
C ARG A 126 -17.16 4.52 -5.73
N ASP A 127 -17.20 3.95 -6.93
CA ASP A 127 -18.38 3.30 -7.50
C ASP A 127 -18.41 1.78 -7.17
N ALA A 128 -17.33 1.25 -6.57
CA ALA A 128 -17.29 -0.13 -6.12
C ALA A 128 -18.14 -0.32 -4.85
N GLN A 129 -19.04 -1.32 -4.88
CA GLN A 129 -19.87 -1.68 -3.75
C GLN A 129 -19.10 -2.61 -2.81
N LEU A 130 -19.06 -2.27 -1.54
CA LEU A 130 -18.47 -3.08 -0.48
C LEU A 130 -19.57 -3.49 0.49
N SER A 131 -19.66 -4.78 0.81
CA SER A 131 -20.55 -5.24 1.87
C SER A 131 -20.09 -4.69 3.23
N GLU A 132 -21.01 -4.57 4.19
CA GLU A 132 -20.68 -4.11 5.54
C GLU A 132 -19.60 -4.98 6.19
N SER A 133 -19.67 -6.30 5.98
CA SER A 133 -18.67 -7.26 6.47
C SER A 133 -17.29 -7.06 5.84
N THR A 134 -17.24 -6.81 4.54
CA THR A 134 -15.98 -6.51 3.83
C THR A 134 -15.38 -5.19 4.31
N MET A 135 -16.21 -4.17 4.49
CA MET A 135 -15.78 -2.88 5.02
C MET A 135 -15.22 -3.00 6.44
N GLU A 136 -15.92 -3.75 7.32
CA GLU A 136 -15.45 -3.99 8.68
C GLU A 136 -14.12 -4.75 8.71
N TYR A 137 -13.98 -5.78 7.87
CA TYR A 137 -12.72 -6.50 7.71
C TYR A 137 -11.56 -5.59 7.29
N LEU A 138 -11.78 -4.74 6.26
CA LEU A 138 -10.75 -3.82 5.77
C LEU A 138 -10.38 -2.73 6.79
N VAL A 139 -11.36 -2.24 7.55
CA VAL A 139 -11.12 -1.33 8.68
C VAL A 139 -10.25 -1.99 9.74
N GLU A 140 -10.51 -3.26 10.10
CA GLU A 140 -9.70 -3.97 11.09
C GLU A 140 -8.28 -4.26 10.56
N GLU A 141 -8.14 -4.69 9.29
CA GLU A 141 -6.84 -4.91 8.64
C GLU A 141 -6.04 -3.61 8.50
N SER A 142 -6.68 -2.44 8.43
CA SER A 142 -5.99 -1.15 8.35
C SER A 142 -5.16 -0.80 9.59
N LYS A 143 -5.28 -1.55 10.68
CA LYS A 143 -4.35 -1.48 11.81
C LYS A 143 -2.96 -2.01 11.47
N ARG A 144 -2.89 -2.93 10.53
CA ARG A 144 -1.66 -3.63 10.11
C ARG A 144 -1.12 -3.09 8.78
N VAL A 145 -2.02 -2.61 7.92
CA VAL A 145 -1.73 -2.15 6.57
C VAL A 145 -2.16 -0.69 6.45
N ASP A 146 -1.22 0.21 6.71
CA ASP A 146 -1.48 1.66 6.78
C ASP A 146 -1.99 2.25 5.46
N THR A 147 -1.64 1.63 4.33
CA THR A 147 -2.07 2.05 2.98
C THR A 147 -3.58 2.00 2.79
N PHE A 148 -4.32 1.22 3.61
CA PHE A 148 -5.79 1.16 3.56
C PHE A 148 -6.47 2.33 4.28
N GLN A 149 -5.78 3.01 5.21
CA GLN A 149 -6.38 4.01 6.09
C GLN A 149 -6.94 5.21 5.32
N GLU A 150 -6.13 5.83 4.48
CA GLU A 150 -6.50 7.01 3.71
C GLU A 150 -7.62 6.74 2.71
N PRO A 151 -7.57 5.68 1.87
CA PRO A 151 -8.66 5.33 0.98
C PRO A 151 -9.97 5.03 1.73
N LEU A 152 -9.93 4.30 2.86
CA LEU A 152 -11.11 4.03 3.68
C LEU A 152 -11.75 5.31 4.21
N VAL A 153 -10.98 6.23 4.78
CA VAL A 153 -11.48 7.52 5.29
C VAL A 153 -12.11 8.35 4.17
N ARG A 154 -11.60 8.26 2.95
CA ARG A 154 -12.10 9.02 1.80
C ARG A 154 -13.34 8.44 1.15
N ARG A 155 -13.71 7.21 1.45
CA ARG A 155 -14.96 6.61 0.93
C ARG A 155 -16.18 7.35 1.47
N HIS A 156 -17.21 7.47 0.61
CA HIS A 156 -18.47 8.12 0.97
C HIS A 156 -19.44 7.18 1.70
N ASP A 157 -19.25 5.89 1.55
CA ASP A 157 -20.09 4.81 2.08
C ASP A 157 -19.53 4.18 3.37
N LEU A 158 -18.45 4.73 3.94
CA LEU A 158 -17.91 4.25 5.22
C LEU A 158 -18.90 4.60 6.36
N PRO A 159 -19.42 3.61 7.09
CA PRO A 159 -20.34 3.84 8.22
C PRO A 159 -19.68 4.62 9.36
N ASN A 160 -20.45 5.49 10.06
CA ASN A 160 -19.94 6.31 11.17
C ASN A 160 -19.32 5.48 12.30
N ASN A 161 -19.88 4.31 12.61
CA ASN A 161 -19.32 3.39 13.61
C ASN A 161 -17.93 2.88 13.23
N LEU A 162 -17.68 2.61 11.94
CA LEU A 162 -16.39 2.19 11.43
C LEU A 162 -15.40 3.36 11.32
N ALA A 163 -15.87 4.56 10.94
CA ALA A 163 -15.08 5.77 10.99
C ALA A 163 -14.61 6.08 12.44
N GLY A 164 -15.46 5.84 13.43
CA GLY A 164 -15.10 5.93 14.85
C GLY A 164 -14.04 4.90 15.26
N LYS A 165 -14.10 3.68 14.75
CA LYS A 165 -13.03 2.68 14.96
C LYS A 165 -11.69 3.16 14.36
N LEU A 166 -11.70 3.59 13.08
CA LEU A 166 -10.51 4.10 12.38
C LEU A 166 -9.82 5.26 13.13
N TYR A 167 -10.60 6.16 13.72
CA TYR A 167 -10.08 7.30 14.51
C TYR A 167 -9.08 6.85 15.58
N GLY A 168 -9.22 5.63 16.10
CA GLY A 168 -8.36 5.09 17.16
C GLY A 168 -6.89 4.88 16.76
N TRP A 169 -6.58 4.65 15.48
CA TRP A 169 -5.22 4.28 15.04
C TRP A 169 -4.69 5.04 13.83
N VAL A 170 -5.52 5.85 13.14
CA VAL A 170 -5.05 6.66 12.01
C VAL A 170 -4.21 7.86 12.44
N SER A 171 -3.50 8.47 11.48
CA SER A 171 -2.69 9.66 11.71
C SER A 171 -3.52 10.87 12.17
N ALA A 172 -2.87 11.87 12.76
CA ALA A 172 -3.54 13.10 13.21
C ALA A 172 -4.29 13.81 12.07
N ALA A 173 -3.71 13.85 10.86
CA ALA A 173 -4.34 14.44 9.69
C ALA A 173 -5.63 13.70 9.28
N LEU A 174 -5.61 12.37 9.27
CA LEU A 174 -6.79 11.56 8.97
C LEU A 174 -7.87 11.66 10.07
N ARG A 175 -7.48 11.86 11.34
CA ARG A 175 -8.44 12.12 12.43
C ARG A 175 -9.21 13.43 12.22
N GLU A 176 -8.52 14.49 11.81
CA GLU A 176 -9.18 15.76 11.46
C GLU A 176 -10.15 15.58 10.29
N GLU A 177 -9.75 14.80 9.27
CA GLU A 177 -10.62 14.47 8.13
C GLU A 177 -11.86 13.67 8.59
N ILE A 178 -11.70 12.65 9.44
CA ILE A 178 -12.81 11.88 10.00
C ILE A 178 -13.78 12.79 10.76
N VAL A 179 -13.31 13.66 11.65
CA VAL A 179 -14.16 14.58 12.42
C VAL A 179 -14.89 15.57 11.52
N SER A 180 -14.26 16.02 10.43
CA SER A 180 -14.89 16.96 9.51
C SER A 180 -15.93 16.33 8.60
N LYS A 181 -15.76 15.04 8.26
CA LYS A 181 -16.55 14.34 7.24
C LYS A 181 -17.68 13.50 7.82
N TYR A 182 -17.46 12.90 8.99
CA TYR A 182 -18.40 11.99 9.62
C TYR A 182 -19.03 12.63 10.85
N ASP A 183 -20.36 12.48 10.98
CA ASP A 183 -21.12 13.00 12.14
C ASP A 183 -20.91 12.06 13.34
N LEU A 184 -19.73 12.17 13.96
CA LEU A 184 -19.42 11.43 15.17
C LEU A 184 -19.94 12.19 16.39
N PRO A 185 -20.68 11.53 17.31
CA PRO A 185 -21.08 12.14 18.57
C PRO A 185 -19.88 12.70 19.33
N GLN A 186 -19.99 13.94 19.82
CA GLN A 186 -18.90 14.62 20.52
C GLN A 186 -18.39 13.80 21.72
N GLU A 187 -19.30 13.09 22.39
CA GLU A 187 -18.96 12.19 23.51
C GLU A 187 -18.00 11.07 23.09
N ILE A 188 -18.19 10.52 21.86
CA ILE A 188 -17.29 9.48 21.31
C ILE A 188 -15.93 10.11 20.98
N ILE A 189 -15.91 11.29 20.40
CA ILE A 189 -14.66 12.01 20.09
C ILE A 189 -13.88 12.31 21.38
N ASP A 190 -14.55 12.78 22.41
CA ASP A 190 -13.93 13.11 23.70
C ASP A 190 -13.47 11.85 24.46
N ASP A 191 -14.24 10.76 24.41
CA ASP A 191 -13.84 9.47 24.97
C ASP A 191 -12.63 8.89 24.23
N LEU A 192 -12.62 8.94 22.88
CA LEU A 192 -11.50 8.51 22.07
C LEU A 192 -10.26 9.39 22.26
N ARG A 193 -10.43 10.72 22.37
CA ARG A 193 -9.33 11.64 22.74
C ARG A 193 -8.79 11.34 24.13
N THR A 194 -9.68 11.10 25.09
CA THR A 194 -9.29 10.75 26.47
C THR A 194 -8.58 9.41 26.51
N LYS A 195 -9.05 8.40 25.77
CA LYS A 195 -8.39 7.09 25.63
C LYS A 195 -7.05 7.22 24.91
N LEU A 196 -6.96 8.03 23.86
CA LEU A 196 -5.70 8.30 23.15
C LEU A 196 -4.71 9.10 24.01
N THR A 197 -5.21 10.09 24.79
CA THR A 197 -4.37 10.79 25.76
C THR A 197 -4.02 9.91 26.95
N ALA A 198 -4.91 9.02 27.39
CA ALA A 198 -4.63 8.02 28.44
C ALA A 198 -3.75 6.87 27.89
N ALA A 199 -3.95 6.43 26.65
CA ALA A 199 -3.09 5.49 25.95
C ALA A 199 -1.72 6.14 25.66
N ASN A 200 -1.70 7.37 25.12
CA ASN A 200 -0.47 8.16 25.02
C ASN A 200 0.16 8.45 26.39
N SER A 201 -0.61 8.42 27.48
CA SER A 201 -0.09 8.58 28.84
C SER A 201 0.30 7.26 29.51
N ARG A 202 -0.27 6.13 29.09
CA ARG A 202 -0.01 4.80 29.63
C ARG A 202 0.81 3.90 28.70
N ASP A 203 0.46 3.81 27.41
CA ASP A 203 1.11 2.95 26.44
C ASP A 203 2.30 3.62 25.74
N VAL A 204 2.28 4.96 25.54
CA VAL A 204 3.45 5.71 25.06
C VAL A 204 4.53 5.82 26.15
N LYS A 205 4.20 5.64 27.44
CA LYS A 205 5.22 5.55 28.49
C LYS A 205 5.78 4.13 28.70
N GLU A 206 5.00 3.07 28.45
CA GLU A 206 5.50 1.71 28.70
C GLU A 206 5.90 0.93 27.44
N GLU A 207 5.15 1.04 26.31
CA GLU A 207 5.52 0.31 25.07
C GLU A 207 6.54 1.04 24.17
N SER A 208 6.64 2.39 24.24
CA SER A 208 7.68 3.12 23.49
C SER A 208 8.98 3.30 24.26
N GLU A 209 9.03 2.99 25.54
CA GLU A 209 10.24 3.06 26.37
C GLU A 209 10.94 1.70 26.53
N THR A 210 10.27 0.58 26.24
CA THR A 210 10.85 -0.76 26.38
C THR A 210 10.69 -1.58 25.12
N LEU A 211 11.77 -2.25 24.73
CA LEU A 211 11.74 -3.25 23.65
C LEU A 211 11.01 -4.51 24.14
N PRO A 212 10.37 -5.30 23.22
CA PRO A 212 9.79 -6.59 23.56
C PRO A 212 10.80 -7.46 24.34
N GLN A 213 10.35 -8.20 25.37
CA GLN A 213 11.22 -9.01 26.21
C GLN A 213 12.08 -10.00 25.38
N ALA A 214 11.49 -10.63 24.38
CA ALA A 214 12.20 -11.52 23.46
C ALA A 214 13.36 -10.82 22.71
N THR A 215 13.18 -9.54 22.36
CA THR A 215 14.23 -8.72 21.72
C THR A 215 15.33 -8.36 22.72
N LEU A 216 14.97 -8.01 23.95
CA LEU A 216 15.93 -7.72 25.03
C LEU A 216 16.80 -8.95 25.33
N ASP A 217 16.18 -10.12 25.48
CA ASP A 217 16.87 -11.39 25.72
C ASP A 217 17.83 -11.73 24.57
N LEU A 218 17.41 -11.46 23.32
CA LEU A 218 18.25 -11.71 22.14
C LEU A 218 19.44 -10.73 22.07
N VAL A 219 19.21 -9.45 22.35
CA VAL A 219 20.26 -8.43 22.38
C VAL A 219 21.27 -8.74 23.49
N GLU A 220 20.81 -9.18 24.66
CA GLU A 220 21.66 -9.60 25.78
C GLU A 220 22.53 -10.82 25.42
N GLN A 221 21.94 -11.82 24.72
CA GLN A 221 22.70 -12.96 24.18
C GLN A 221 23.75 -12.54 23.15
N LEU A 222 23.42 -11.61 22.26
CA LEU A 222 24.37 -11.06 21.29
C LEU A 222 25.49 -10.30 21.98
N LYS A 223 25.17 -9.52 23.02
CA LYS A 223 26.15 -8.79 23.85
C LYS A 223 27.08 -9.74 24.57
N ALA A 224 26.56 -10.81 25.20
CA ALA A 224 27.36 -11.80 25.90
C ALA A 224 28.35 -12.54 24.98
N LYS A 225 28.06 -12.61 23.67
CA LYS A 225 28.91 -13.22 22.64
C LYS A 225 29.79 -12.21 21.88
N ASP A 226 29.78 -10.94 22.27
CA ASP A 226 30.47 -9.83 21.58
C ASP A 226 30.08 -9.71 20.10
N MET A 227 28.80 -10.01 19.80
CA MET A 227 28.26 -10.01 18.45
C MET A 227 27.39 -8.78 18.13
N VAL A 228 27.32 -7.78 19.03
CA VAL A 228 26.61 -6.52 18.79
C VAL A 228 27.46 -5.64 17.88
N ASN A 229 27.18 -5.69 16.61
CA ASN A 229 27.94 -4.96 15.58
C ASN A 229 27.03 -4.49 14.42
N VAL A 230 27.63 -3.72 13.51
CA VAL A 230 26.94 -3.14 12.35
C VAL A 230 26.37 -4.21 11.41
N ASP A 231 27.04 -5.36 11.28
CA ASP A 231 26.59 -6.42 10.38
C ASP A 231 25.28 -7.05 10.87
N VAL A 232 25.14 -7.26 12.19
CA VAL A 232 23.89 -7.71 12.81
C VAL A 232 22.79 -6.66 12.69
N LEU A 233 23.12 -5.36 12.84
CA LEU A 233 22.18 -4.26 12.63
C LEU A 233 21.63 -4.27 11.18
N LEU A 234 22.49 -4.40 10.19
CA LEU A 234 22.11 -4.41 8.78
C LEU A 234 21.35 -5.69 8.40
N ALA A 235 21.74 -6.85 8.94
CA ALA A 235 21.04 -8.11 8.73
C ALA A 235 19.62 -8.07 9.31
N ALA A 236 19.44 -7.55 10.54
CA ALA A 236 18.12 -7.34 11.14
C ALA A 236 17.25 -6.40 10.29
N LEU A 237 17.87 -5.34 9.75
CA LEU A 237 17.18 -4.41 8.85
C LEU A 237 16.78 -5.06 7.52
N GLU A 238 17.58 -5.99 6.99
CA GLU A 238 17.26 -6.74 5.78
C GLU A 238 16.09 -7.70 5.96
N GLN A 239 15.99 -8.31 7.14
CA GLN A 239 14.90 -9.20 7.50
C GLN A 239 13.63 -8.45 7.94
N GLY A 240 13.70 -7.12 8.07
CA GLY A 240 12.56 -6.31 8.50
C GLY A 240 12.25 -6.36 9.99
N GLU A 241 13.17 -6.89 10.81
CA GLU A 241 13.05 -7.05 12.27
C GLU A 241 13.28 -5.71 13.00
N VAL A 242 12.27 -4.82 12.97
CA VAL A 242 12.36 -3.45 13.50
C VAL A 242 12.77 -3.40 14.97
N SER A 243 12.20 -4.26 15.80
CA SER A 243 12.52 -4.32 17.23
C SER A 243 13.99 -4.70 17.46
N LEU A 244 14.53 -5.63 16.70
CA LEU A 244 15.93 -6.02 16.77
C LEU A 244 16.87 -4.93 16.26
N VAL A 245 16.50 -4.24 15.17
CA VAL A 245 17.24 -3.06 14.68
C VAL A 245 17.35 -2.00 15.77
N LEU A 246 16.23 -1.67 16.45
CA LEU A 246 16.23 -0.73 17.57
C LEU A 246 17.10 -1.21 18.73
N GLY A 247 16.96 -2.48 19.12
CA GLY A 247 17.70 -3.05 20.25
C GLY A 247 19.22 -3.03 20.04
N VAL A 248 19.67 -3.47 18.85
CA VAL A 248 21.09 -3.43 18.47
C VAL A 248 21.59 -2.00 18.39
N PHE A 249 20.82 -1.08 17.78
CA PHE A 249 21.20 0.32 17.66
C PHE A 249 21.28 1.01 19.02
N VAL A 250 20.34 0.77 19.92
CA VAL A 250 20.36 1.26 21.31
C VAL A 250 21.60 0.76 22.06
N GLU A 251 21.94 -0.53 21.95
CA GLU A 251 23.11 -1.09 22.59
C GLU A 251 24.43 -0.49 22.03
N MET A 252 24.51 -0.26 20.72
CA MET A 252 25.66 0.35 20.08
C MET A 252 25.82 1.84 20.41
N THR A 253 24.71 2.56 20.54
CA THR A 253 24.74 4.03 20.72
C THR A 253 24.60 4.46 22.17
N GLY A 254 24.01 3.63 23.03
CA GLY A 254 23.68 3.96 24.42
C GLY A 254 22.55 5.00 24.55
N LEU A 255 21.73 5.17 23.51
CA LEU A 255 20.56 6.06 23.51
C LEU A 255 19.36 5.38 24.17
N LYS A 256 18.40 6.19 24.65
CA LYS A 256 17.09 5.66 25.06
C LYS A 256 16.31 5.15 23.87
N VAL A 257 15.53 4.09 24.04
CA VAL A 257 14.76 3.40 22.96
C VAL A 257 13.90 4.40 22.16
N ARG A 258 13.17 5.28 22.87
CA ARG A 258 12.33 6.31 22.23
C ARG A 258 13.12 7.20 21.30
N PHE A 259 14.21 7.76 21.78
CA PHE A 259 15.05 8.68 21.01
C PHE A 259 15.75 7.97 19.84
N ALA A 260 16.18 6.72 20.02
CA ALA A 260 16.72 5.90 18.95
C ALA A 260 15.67 5.63 17.85
N LYS A 261 14.42 5.38 18.23
CA LYS A 261 13.30 5.19 17.31
C LYS A 261 13.04 6.46 16.48
N ASP A 262 12.95 7.62 17.14
CA ASP A 262 12.72 8.91 16.48
C ASP A 262 13.85 9.22 15.48
N ILE A 263 15.12 9.00 15.85
CA ILE A 263 16.28 9.20 14.98
C ILE A 263 16.25 8.28 13.76
N ILE A 264 15.99 6.98 13.97
CA ILE A 264 16.03 5.99 12.91
C ILE A 264 14.86 6.16 11.94
N PHE A 265 13.65 6.42 12.43
CA PHE A 265 12.45 6.36 11.61
C PHE A 265 11.82 7.73 11.30
N ASP A 266 11.87 8.70 12.20
CA ASP A 266 11.09 9.94 12.06
C ASP A 266 11.96 11.20 11.78
N GLY A 267 13.27 11.18 12.08
CA GLY A 267 14.16 12.33 11.92
C GLY A 267 14.42 12.74 10.47
N ASN A 268 14.94 13.96 10.26
CA ASN A 268 15.28 14.53 8.94
C ASN A 268 16.55 13.92 8.27
N GLY A 269 17.25 13.03 8.96
CA GLY A 269 18.45 12.34 8.48
C GLY A 269 19.76 12.88 9.06
N GLU A 270 19.79 14.07 9.65
CA GLU A 270 21.00 14.63 10.27
C GLU A 270 21.33 13.90 11.57
N GLU A 271 20.34 13.65 12.43
CA GLU A 271 20.54 12.96 13.69
C GLU A 271 21.02 11.52 13.49
N ILE A 272 20.46 10.78 12.52
CA ILE A 272 20.91 9.42 12.23
C ILE A 272 22.33 9.45 11.64
N ALA A 273 22.71 10.47 10.87
CA ALA A 273 24.05 10.65 10.36
C ALA A 273 25.05 10.86 11.51
N VAL A 274 24.70 11.69 12.51
CA VAL A 274 25.51 11.89 13.73
C VAL A 274 25.66 10.58 14.51
N ALA A 275 24.56 9.88 14.79
CA ALA A 275 24.59 8.64 15.54
C ALA A 275 25.43 7.56 14.84
N CYS A 276 25.24 7.38 13.53
CA CYS A 276 26.01 6.42 12.72
C CYS A 276 27.51 6.79 12.67
N ARG A 277 27.83 8.09 12.60
CA ARG A 277 29.23 8.55 12.61
C ARG A 277 29.89 8.31 13.96
N ALA A 278 29.16 8.50 15.05
CA ALA A 278 29.64 8.29 16.42
C ALA A 278 30.01 6.82 16.72
N ILE A 279 29.30 5.87 16.09
CA ILE A 279 29.56 4.43 16.20
C ILE A 279 30.45 3.91 15.04
N ASN A 280 31.11 4.80 14.33
CA ASN A 280 32.07 4.52 13.27
C ASN A 280 31.53 3.73 12.07
N LEU A 281 30.26 3.90 11.68
CA LEU A 281 29.77 3.37 10.43
C LEU A 281 30.51 3.96 9.24
N THR A 282 30.77 3.11 8.25
CA THR A 282 31.26 3.57 6.94
C THR A 282 30.14 4.28 6.18
N GLU A 283 30.52 5.10 5.21
CA GLU A 283 29.53 5.81 4.36
C GLU A 283 28.56 4.86 3.67
N LEU A 284 29.02 3.69 3.21
CA LEU A 284 28.19 2.70 2.54
C LEU A 284 27.18 2.06 3.51
N GLN A 285 27.62 1.73 4.73
CA GLN A 285 26.75 1.18 5.79
C GLN A 285 25.69 2.20 6.22
N PHE A 286 26.09 3.45 6.43
CA PHE A 286 25.16 4.54 6.71
C PHE A 286 24.13 4.72 5.60
N LEU A 287 24.56 4.75 4.33
CA LEU A 287 23.68 4.92 3.19
C LEU A 287 22.67 3.75 3.07
N THR A 288 23.13 2.53 3.36
CA THR A 288 22.27 1.34 3.38
C THR A 288 21.20 1.44 4.47
N LEU A 289 21.60 1.79 5.69
CA LEU A 289 20.70 1.99 6.81
C LEU A 289 19.68 3.11 6.49
N PHE A 290 20.17 4.27 6.05
CA PHE A 290 19.36 5.44 5.75
C PHE A 290 18.32 5.17 4.64
N LYS A 291 18.73 4.55 3.53
CA LYS A 291 17.80 4.24 2.43
C LYS A 291 16.74 3.21 2.83
N LYS A 292 17.11 2.16 3.58
CA LYS A 292 16.20 1.11 3.97
C LYS A 292 15.19 1.57 5.03
N THR A 293 15.61 2.38 6.00
CA THR A 293 14.72 2.94 7.02
C THR A 293 13.73 3.93 6.43
N ARG A 294 14.15 4.73 5.42
CA ARG A 294 13.29 5.73 4.76
C ARG A 294 12.40 5.16 3.66
N LYS A 295 12.79 4.08 2.99
CA LYS A 295 11.94 3.40 1.99
C LYS A 295 10.64 2.88 2.60
N ARG A 296 10.63 2.58 3.89
CA ARG A 296 9.46 2.16 4.66
C ARG A 296 8.53 3.33 5.05
N ILE A 297 9.05 4.55 5.07
CA ILE A 297 8.31 5.79 5.40
C ILE A 297 7.84 6.51 4.12
N ALA A 298 8.51 6.29 2.99
CA ALA A 298 8.24 6.96 1.72
C ALA A 298 6.92 6.55 1.05
N SER A 299 6.15 5.62 1.62
CA SER A 299 4.74 5.42 1.22
C SER A 299 3.84 6.60 1.61
N ASN A 300 4.31 7.57 2.42
CA ASN A 300 3.47 8.67 2.89
C ASN A 300 4.10 10.07 2.94
N ARG A 301 5.33 10.29 2.45
CA ARG A 301 5.92 11.65 2.34
C ARG A 301 6.86 11.77 1.15
N THR A 302 6.52 12.70 0.26
CA THR A 302 7.34 13.45 -0.71
C THR A 302 8.79 12.97 -0.92
N ASP A 303 9.05 12.45 -2.12
CA ASP A 303 10.32 12.38 -2.83
C ASP A 303 11.60 12.53 -1.99
N MET A 304 12.22 11.39 -1.67
CA MET A 304 13.65 11.41 -1.40
C MET A 304 14.37 11.76 -2.73
N THR A 305 14.42 13.06 -3.02
CA THR A 305 15.18 13.55 -4.16
C THR A 305 16.64 13.16 -3.98
N SER A 306 17.30 12.81 -5.08
CA SER A 306 18.74 12.55 -5.09
C SER A 306 19.54 13.67 -4.39
N ASP A 307 19.04 14.91 -4.46
CA ASP A 307 19.60 16.08 -3.79
C ASP A 307 19.56 16.00 -2.26
N HIS A 308 18.47 15.48 -1.67
CA HIS A 308 18.38 15.31 -0.23
C HIS A 308 19.37 14.26 0.27
N ILE A 309 19.47 13.12 -0.41
CA ILE A 309 20.45 12.06 -0.09
C ILE A 309 21.88 12.62 -0.18
N ASN A 310 22.19 13.41 -1.22
CA ASN A 310 23.50 14.00 -1.41
C ASN A 310 23.84 15.02 -0.31
N LYS A 311 22.87 15.81 0.16
CA LYS A 311 23.06 16.75 1.29
C LYS A 311 23.40 16.01 2.59
N ILE A 312 22.62 14.96 2.92
CA ILE A 312 22.86 14.17 4.13
C ILE A 312 24.20 13.42 4.07
N LEU A 313 24.58 12.89 2.89
CA LEU A 313 25.90 12.28 2.69
C LEU A 313 27.04 13.30 2.84
N ALA A 314 26.88 14.50 2.30
CA ALA A 314 27.86 15.57 2.48
C ALA A 314 28.01 15.93 3.96
N PHE A 315 26.89 16.03 4.70
CA PHE A 315 26.89 16.25 6.14
C PHE A 315 27.62 15.13 6.89
N PHE A 316 27.31 13.85 6.58
CA PHE A 316 27.99 12.69 7.17
C PHE A 316 29.53 12.71 6.93
N ARG A 317 29.94 13.10 5.73
CA ARG A 317 31.39 13.18 5.35
C ARG A 317 32.14 14.29 6.08
N THR A 318 31.49 15.44 6.28
CA THR A 318 32.10 16.59 6.94
C THR A 318 32.22 16.44 8.45
N MET A 319 31.42 15.57 9.05
CA MET A 319 31.40 15.34 10.48
C MET A 319 32.56 14.43 10.92
N THR A 320 33.36 14.88 11.89
CA THR A 320 34.39 14.06 12.50
C THR A 320 33.77 13.07 13.53
N PRO A 321 34.33 11.86 13.70
CA PRO A 321 33.86 10.92 14.72
C PRO A 321 33.86 11.51 16.14
N GLU A 322 34.83 12.34 16.46
CA GLU A 322 34.95 13.01 17.78
C GLU A 322 33.82 14.01 18.02
N ALA A 323 33.47 14.83 17.01
CA ALA A 323 32.34 15.75 17.10
C ALA A 323 31.00 14.99 17.23
N ALA A 324 30.84 13.90 16.51
CA ALA A 324 29.66 13.04 16.58
C ALA A 324 29.55 12.39 17.97
N GLN A 325 30.62 11.87 18.54
CA GLN A 325 30.64 11.30 19.89
C GLN A 325 30.32 12.33 20.97
N ASN A 326 30.78 13.57 20.81
CA ASN A 326 30.44 14.66 21.76
C ASN A 326 28.97 15.05 21.69
N ALA A 327 28.39 15.10 20.50
CA ALA A 327 26.93 15.28 20.33
C ALA A 327 26.14 14.13 20.98
N MET A 328 26.55 12.90 20.79
CA MET A 328 25.94 11.71 21.40
C MET A 328 25.99 11.71 22.92
N LYS A 329 27.04 12.24 23.54
CA LYS A 329 27.11 12.36 25.03
C LYS A 329 25.95 13.20 25.57
N ASN A 330 25.61 14.30 24.89
CA ASN A 330 24.49 15.15 25.27
C ASN A 330 23.15 14.47 25.09
N TRP A 331 23.00 13.65 24.04
CA TRP A 331 21.77 12.92 23.76
C TRP A 331 21.48 11.76 24.71
N ARG A 332 22.52 11.17 25.31
CA ARG A 332 22.36 10.09 26.33
C ARG A 332 21.77 10.63 27.65
N THR A 333 21.83 11.94 27.89
CA THR A 333 21.30 12.59 29.10
C THR A 333 19.88 13.11 28.91
N LEU A 334 19.37 13.16 27.70
CA LEU A 334 17.98 13.49 27.33
C LEU A 334 17.07 12.27 27.49
#